data_6b93be8ff5c2384bc3aa0cf0cb585dd2
#
_entry.id   6b93be8ff5c2384bc3aa0cf0cb585dd2
#
_cell.length_a   1.000
_cell.length_b   1.000
_cell.length_c   1.000
_cell.angle_alpha   90.00
_cell.angle_beta   90.00
_cell.angle_gamma   90.00
#
_symmetry.space_group_name_H-M   'P 1'
#
loop_
_entity.id
_entity.type
_entity.pdbx_description
1 polymer ?
#
loop_
_entity_poly.entity_id
_entity_poly.type
_entity_poly.pdbx_seq_one_letter_code
_entity_poly.pdbx_strand_id
1 'polypeptide(L)'
;MSGYEINFDGLVGPTHHYAGLSFGNVASTNNRNNLSNPKLAAQQGLLKMKALADLGLKQGVFAPQERPHVPTLRRLGFSGSDSDVIAAAMRAAPALLSALSSASSMWTANSCTVSPSADSADGRVHFTAANLNNKFHRSIEHQTTSRILQAMFNHDVYFAHHEALPEAALFGDEGAANHNRLGGAYDQAGIQVFVYGQQQLGGTVAPKKFPARQTREASEAIARLHGLHADRTVFVQQNPEVIDQGVFHNDVIAVSNQQVLFHHQQAFLNQSQALAEIREKMAAIGQDFVAIEVPEQRVSVQDAVSTYLFNSQILTRPDGAMTLVVPEESRQNAAVWAYLTDLLQMGTPIDQIKVFDLRESMRNGGGPACLRLRVALNDAELAAVNPNIMMNDALFSTLNQWVERHYRDRLAQDDLADPQLLIESRTALDELTQILGLGSVYYFQR
;
A
#
# COMPACT_ATOMS: atom_id res chain seq x y z
N MET A 1 17.56 -10.34 -20.45
CA MET A 1 17.31 -10.32 -19.00
C MET A 1 15.82 -10.48 -18.80
N SER A 2 15.39 -11.19 -17.78
CA SER A 2 13.95 -11.32 -17.49
C SER A 2 13.56 -10.27 -16.45
N GLY A 3 12.38 -9.69 -16.61
CA GLY A 3 11.82 -8.75 -15.65
C GLY A 3 10.70 -9.40 -14.85
N TYR A 4 10.64 -9.09 -13.56
CA TYR A 4 9.66 -9.64 -12.62
C TYR A 4 8.94 -8.54 -11.86
N GLU A 5 7.66 -8.75 -11.59
CA GLU A 5 6.96 -8.00 -10.55
C GLU A 5 7.04 -8.80 -9.24
N ILE A 6 7.51 -8.15 -8.20
CA ILE A 6 7.53 -8.69 -6.84
C ILE A 6 6.53 -7.89 -6.01
N ASN A 7 5.68 -8.57 -5.27
CA ASN A 7 4.74 -7.95 -4.34
C ASN A 7 5.23 -8.16 -2.91
N PHE A 8 5.53 -7.08 -2.20
CA PHE A 8 5.94 -7.10 -0.79
C PHE A 8 4.75 -6.73 0.07
N ASP A 9 4.12 -7.74 0.69
CA ASP A 9 2.96 -7.51 1.53
C ASP A 9 3.36 -7.08 2.93
N GLY A 10 2.63 -6.10 3.47
CA GLY A 10 2.79 -5.65 4.84
C GLY A 10 2.31 -6.69 5.85
N LEU A 11 3.20 -7.13 6.73
CA LEU A 11 2.82 -7.96 7.84
C LEU A 11 2.05 -7.11 8.87
N VAL A 12 0.90 -7.60 9.29
CA VAL A 12 0.08 -6.90 10.29
C VAL A 12 0.81 -6.89 11.63
N GLY A 13 0.91 -5.73 12.27
CA GLY A 13 1.59 -5.59 13.56
C GLY A 13 0.76 -6.09 14.75
N PRO A 14 1.41 -6.40 15.90
CA PRO A 14 0.75 -6.98 17.08
C PRO A 14 -0.32 -6.09 17.73
N THR A 15 -0.31 -4.79 17.45
CA THR A 15 -1.26 -3.81 18.00
C THR A 15 -2.43 -3.50 17.07
N HIS A 16 -2.72 -4.37 16.11
CA HIS A 16 -3.84 -4.20 15.18
C HIS A 16 -5.16 -4.02 15.93
N HIS A 17 -5.79 -2.86 15.74
CA HIS A 17 -7.08 -2.52 16.32
C HIS A 17 -7.83 -1.55 15.40
N TYR A 18 -9.14 -1.41 15.62
CA TYR A 18 -10.01 -0.56 14.81
C TYR A 18 -10.13 0.82 15.43
N ALA A 19 -9.17 1.69 15.15
CA ALA A 19 -9.12 3.04 15.72
C ALA A 19 -10.03 4.07 15.02
N GLY A 20 -10.43 3.79 13.77
CA GLY A 20 -11.31 4.70 13.00
C GLY A 20 -10.68 6.06 12.68
N LEU A 21 -9.38 6.10 12.41
CA LEU A 21 -8.60 7.35 12.31
C LEU A 21 -8.65 8.02 10.93
N SER A 22 -9.12 7.31 9.92
CA SER A 22 -9.04 7.75 8.53
C SER A 22 -10.33 8.43 8.08
N PHE A 23 -10.49 9.73 8.37
CA PHE A 23 -11.57 10.53 7.81
C PHE A 23 -11.56 10.44 6.27
N GLY A 24 -12.72 10.05 5.69
CA GLY A 24 -12.86 9.75 4.26
C GLY A 24 -12.74 8.26 3.91
N ASN A 25 -12.25 7.41 4.83
CA ASN A 25 -12.28 5.94 4.68
C ASN A 25 -13.50 5.40 5.44
N VAL A 26 -14.55 5.03 4.70
CA VAL A 26 -15.84 4.62 5.26
C VAL A 26 -15.73 3.34 6.08
N ALA A 27 -15.00 2.35 5.59
CA ALA A 27 -14.81 1.07 6.29
C ALA A 27 -14.12 1.26 7.64
N SER A 28 -13.03 2.04 7.68
CA SER A 28 -12.31 2.36 8.92
C SER A 28 -13.22 3.05 9.94
N THR A 29 -14.01 4.03 9.50
CA THR A 29 -14.90 4.81 10.38
C THR A 29 -16.02 3.95 10.95
N ASN A 30 -16.65 3.09 10.13
CA ASN A 30 -17.78 2.26 10.53
C ASN A 30 -17.41 1.15 11.52
N ASN A 31 -16.16 0.71 11.53
CA ASN A 31 -15.68 -0.35 12.43
C ASN A 31 -14.98 0.19 13.69
N ARG A 32 -14.95 1.51 13.89
CA ARG A 32 -14.29 2.13 15.04
C ARG A 32 -14.70 1.49 16.37
N ASN A 33 -13.71 1.19 17.21
CA ASN A 33 -13.84 0.60 18.54
C ASN A 33 -14.40 -0.84 18.55
N ASN A 34 -14.53 -1.49 17.41
CA ASN A 34 -14.82 -2.91 17.38
C ASN A 34 -13.65 -3.71 17.98
N LEU A 35 -14.00 -4.88 18.52
CA LEU A 35 -12.99 -5.83 18.99
C LEU A 35 -12.19 -6.34 17.79
N SER A 36 -10.88 -6.31 17.88
CA SER A 36 -9.99 -6.82 16.83
C SER A 36 -9.32 -8.15 17.21
N ASN A 37 -8.79 -8.83 16.19
CA ASN A 37 -7.99 -10.04 16.34
C ASN A 37 -6.69 -9.87 15.55
N PRO A 38 -5.61 -9.36 16.20
CA PRO A 38 -4.32 -9.15 15.55
C PRO A 38 -3.72 -10.43 14.97
N LYS A 39 -3.86 -11.57 15.68
CA LYS A 39 -3.39 -12.87 15.22
C LYS A 39 -4.05 -13.27 13.91
N LEU A 40 -5.38 -13.22 13.85
CA LEU A 40 -6.14 -13.56 12.63
C LEU A 40 -5.79 -12.61 11.47
N ALA A 41 -5.66 -11.31 11.76
CA ALA A 41 -5.28 -10.33 10.74
C ALA A 41 -3.92 -10.65 10.09
N ALA A 42 -2.92 -11.00 10.89
CA ALA A 42 -1.61 -11.41 10.41
C ALA A 42 -1.67 -12.72 9.62
N GLN A 43 -2.42 -13.72 10.10
CA GLN A 43 -2.59 -15.01 9.43
C GLN A 43 -3.28 -14.90 8.08
N GLN A 44 -4.34 -14.07 7.97
CA GLN A 44 -5.02 -13.80 6.69
C GLN A 44 -4.05 -13.22 5.65
N GLY A 45 -3.20 -12.27 6.05
CA GLY A 45 -2.14 -11.72 5.19
C GLY A 45 -1.12 -12.77 4.76
N LEU A 46 -0.61 -13.58 5.69
CA LEU A 46 0.35 -14.64 5.41
C LEU A 46 -0.22 -15.71 4.46
N LEU A 47 -1.48 -16.10 4.64
CA LEU A 47 -2.16 -17.05 3.74
C LEU A 47 -2.27 -16.51 2.31
N LYS A 48 -2.59 -15.22 2.15
CA LYS A 48 -2.60 -14.57 0.83
C LYS A 48 -1.21 -14.60 0.21
N MET A 49 -0.17 -14.17 0.93
CA MET A 49 1.21 -14.18 0.45
C MET A 49 1.63 -15.59 -0.03
N LYS A 50 1.38 -16.61 0.80
CA LYS A 50 1.70 -18.00 0.46
C LYS A 50 0.96 -18.50 -0.77
N ALA A 51 -0.35 -18.23 -0.84
CA ALA A 51 -1.17 -18.65 -1.98
C ALA A 51 -0.70 -18.02 -3.30
N LEU A 52 -0.21 -16.78 -3.27
CA LEU A 52 0.36 -16.12 -4.46
C LEU A 52 1.73 -16.69 -4.81
N ALA A 53 2.58 -16.98 -3.82
CA ALA A 53 3.86 -17.65 -4.04
C ALA A 53 3.70 -19.06 -4.65
N ASP A 54 2.69 -19.81 -4.21
CA ASP A 54 2.35 -21.14 -4.74
C ASP A 54 1.88 -21.13 -6.20
N LEU A 55 1.42 -19.98 -6.70
CA LEU A 55 1.11 -19.77 -8.11
C LEU A 55 2.36 -19.46 -8.96
N GLY A 56 3.56 -19.50 -8.38
CA GLY A 56 4.81 -19.13 -9.04
C GLY A 56 5.06 -17.61 -9.11
N LEU A 57 4.24 -16.81 -8.42
CA LEU A 57 4.44 -15.37 -8.34
C LEU A 57 5.53 -15.04 -7.30
N LYS A 58 6.31 -14.00 -7.56
CA LYS A 58 7.32 -13.56 -6.61
C LYS A 58 6.67 -12.70 -5.52
N GLN A 59 6.78 -13.18 -4.29
CA GLN A 59 6.15 -12.60 -3.13
C GLN A 59 7.18 -12.36 -2.03
N GLY A 60 7.12 -11.21 -1.39
CA GLY A 60 7.97 -10.86 -0.25
C GLY A 60 7.16 -10.35 0.93
N VAL A 61 7.85 -10.14 2.06
CA VAL A 61 7.29 -9.68 3.33
C VAL A 61 7.87 -8.32 3.68
N PHE A 62 7.01 -7.37 4.05
CA PHE A 62 7.39 -6.07 4.58
C PHE A 62 7.10 -6.02 6.09
N ALA A 63 8.10 -5.67 6.89
CA ALA A 63 7.97 -5.65 8.35
C ALA A 63 7.04 -4.52 8.84
N PRO A 64 6.25 -4.73 9.92
CA PRO A 64 5.41 -3.70 10.50
C PRO A 64 6.23 -2.63 11.25
N GLN A 65 5.57 -1.54 11.60
CA GLN A 65 6.14 -0.45 12.43
C GLN A 65 6.17 -0.83 13.92
N GLU A 66 7.10 -0.24 14.67
CA GLU A 66 7.05 -0.26 16.13
C GLU A 66 5.81 0.48 16.64
N ARG A 67 4.98 -0.22 17.41
CA ARG A 67 3.77 0.31 18.04
C ARG A 67 3.58 -0.32 19.45
N PRO A 68 3.10 0.43 20.43
CA PRO A 68 2.92 1.91 20.47
C PRO A 68 4.21 2.68 20.19
N HIS A 69 4.09 3.83 19.52
CA HIS A 69 5.27 4.63 19.17
C HIS A 69 5.65 5.56 20.35
N VAL A 70 6.32 5.02 21.36
CA VAL A 70 6.74 5.71 22.59
C VAL A 70 7.60 6.95 22.32
N PRO A 71 8.55 6.96 21.35
CA PRO A 71 9.33 8.17 21.06
C PRO A 71 8.47 9.40 20.75
N THR A 72 7.37 9.23 20.02
CA THR A 72 6.45 10.34 19.73
C THR A 72 5.67 10.77 20.98
N LEU A 73 5.21 9.83 21.84
CA LEU A 73 4.57 10.18 23.09
C LEU A 73 5.51 11.05 23.96
N ARG A 74 6.80 10.71 24.05
CA ARG A 74 7.79 11.51 24.78
C ARG A 74 7.98 12.90 24.18
N ARG A 75 8.03 13.04 22.86
CA ARG A 75 8.07 14.35 22.16
C ARG A 75 6.83 15.21 22.45
N LEU A 76 5.71 14.58 22.78
CA LEU A 76 4.44 15.25 23.13
C LEU A 76 4.30 15.51 24.64
N GLY A 77 5.38 15.36 25.43
CA GLY A 77 5.46 15.77 26.81
C GLY A 77 5.17 14.67 27.83
N PHE A 78 4.93 13.43 27.43
CA PHE A 78 4.81 12.31 28.37
C PHE A 78 6.20 11.85 28.84
N SER A 79 6.38 11.60 30.12
CA SER A 79 7.68 11.28 30.74
C SER A 79 7.58 10.14 31.76
N GLY A 80 8.73 9.64 32.21
CA GLY A 80 8.86 8.49 33.11
C GLY A 80 9.34 7.23 32.36
N SER A 81 9.14 6.06 32.93
CA SER A 81 9.35 4.77 32.24
C SER A 81 8.40 4.63 31.05
N ASP A 82 8.65 3.69 30.16
CA ASP A 82 7.75 3.47 29.03
C ASP A 82 6.32 3.09 29.48
N SER A 83 6.21 2.33 30.57
CA SER A 83 4.92 2.02 31.19
C SER A 83 4.21 3.27 31.73
N ASP A 84 4.97 4.20 32.39
CA ASP A 84 4.40 5.46 32.85
C ASP A 84 3.91 6.35 31.72
N VAL A 85 4.68 6.40 30.63
CA VAL A 85 4.30 7.15 29.39
C VAL A 85 3.00 6.64 28.82
N ILE A 86 2.84 5.31 28.67
CA ILE A 86 1.62 4.69 28.14
C ILE A 86 0.43 4.93 29.09
N ALA A 87 0.63 4.71 30.40
CA ALA A 87 -0.43 4.93 31.39
C ALA A 87 -0.86 6.40 31.47
N ALA A 88 0.09 7.34 31.39
CA ALA A 88 -0.21 8.77 31.37
C ALA A 88 -0.94 9.17 30.07
N ALA A 89 -0.52 8.65 28.91
CA ALA A 89 -1.18 8.89 27.63
C ALA A 89 -2.62 8.35 27.63
N MET A 90 -2.85 7.16 28.18
CA MET A 90 -4.21 6.61 28.29
C MET A 90 -5.13 7.48 29.15
N ARG A 91 -4.62 7.99 30.28
CA ARG A 91 -5.42 8.84 31.18
C ARG A 91 -5.70 10.23 30.60
N ALA A 92 -4.70 10.85 29.95
CA ALA A 92 -4.79 12.23 29.50
C ALA A 92 -5.27 12.39 28.07
N ALA A 93 -4.96 11.42 27.20
CA ALA A 93 -5.22 11.49 25.75
C ALA A 93 -5.38 10.09 25.14
N PRO A 94 -6.42 9.32 25.46
CA PRO A 94 -6.59 7.95 25.00
C PRO A 94 -6.65 7.84 23.46
N ALA A 95 -7.25 8.83 22.78
CA ALA A 95 -7.28 8.89 21.33
C ALA A 95 -5.86 9.04 20.71
N LEU A 96 -4.96 9.74 21.39
CA LEU A 96 -3.57 9.88 20.96
C LEU A 96 -2.82 8.55 21.13
N LEU A 97 -2.99 7.84 22.24
CA LEU A 97 -2.42 6.50 22.43
C LEU A 97 -2.94 5.53 21.35
N SER A 98 -4.25 5.54 21.07
CA SER A 98 -4.83 4.75 19.98
C SER A 98 -4.18 5.08 18.63
N ALA A 99 -4.00 6.36 18.30
CA ALA A 99 -3.33 6.78 17.07
C ALA A 99 -1.89 6.25 16.99
N LEU A 100 -1.13 6.34 18.07
CA LEU A 100 0.26 5.90 18.15
C LEU A 100 0.43 4.38 18.31
N SER A 101 -0.66 3.65 18.45
CA SER A 101 -0.71 2.17 18.45
C SER A 101 -1.24 1.57 17.15
N SER A 102 -1.62 2.40 16.17
CA SER A 102 -2.23 1.96 14.92
C SER A 102 -1.28 1.09 14.09
N ALA A 103 -1.78 -0.05 13.59
CA ALA A 103 -1.05 -0.95 12.68
C ALA A 103 -1.28 -0.63 11.19
N SER A 104 -1.64 0.60 10.84
CA SER A 104 -1.91 1.03 9.45
C SER A 104 -0.72 0.92 8.51
N SER A 105 0.50 0.75 9.02
CA SER A 105 1.71 0.44 8.24
C SER A 105 1.63 -0.90 7.49
N MET A 106 0.68 -1.77 7.83
CA MET A 106 0.40 -2.98 7.07
C MET A 106 0.00 -2.69 5.62
N TRP A 107 -0.50 -1.48 5.35
CA TRP A 107 -0.83 -1.05 3.99
C TRP A 107 0.39 -0.49 3.28
N THR A 108 1.24 -1.39 2.79
CA THR A 108 2.53 -1.04 2.21
C THR A 108 2.45 -0.36 0.84
N ALA A 109 1.28 -0.33 0.19
CA ALA A 109 1.04 0.57 -0.94
C ALA A 109 1.30 2.05 -0.59
N ASN A 110 1.15 2.41 0.69
CA ASN A 110 1.47 3.74 1.20
C ASN A 110 2.89 3.88 1.75
N SER A 111 3.73 2.85 1.71
CA SER A 111 5.07 2.93 2.28
C SER A 111 6.00 3.85 1.49
N CYS A 112 5.96 3.75 0.17
CA CYS A 112 6.81 4.53 -0.72
C CYS A 112 6.27 4.54 -2.15
N THR A 113 6.80 5.45 -2.97
CA THR A 113 6.72 5.35 -4.43
C THR A 113 7.98 4.66 -4.94
N VAL A 114 7.81 3.76 -5.91
CA VAL A 114 8.89 2.97 -6.53
C VAL A 114 8.89 3.21 -8.04
N SER A 115 10.08 3.44 -8.61
CA SER A 115 10.29 3.46 -10.05
C SER A 115 11.36 2.44 -10.44
N PRO A 116 11.08 1.55 -11.42
CA PRO A 116 12.07 0.55 -11.85
C PRO A 116 13.26 1.18 -12.58
N SER A 117 14.37 0.46 -12.62
CA SER A 117 15.60 0.87 -13.30
C SER A 117 15.40 1.16 -14.78
N ALA A 118 14.48 0.47 -15.46
CA ALA A 118 14.15 0.70 -16.85
C ALA A 118 13.50 2.07 -17.13
N ASP A 119 13.00 2.75 -16.10
CA ASP A 119 12.27 4.02 -16.22
C ASP A 119 13.09 5.21 -15.69
N SER A 120 14.13 4.98 -14.88
CA SER A 120 14.99 6.00 -14.29
C SER A 120 16.18 6.34 -15.20
N ALA A 121 16.67 7.56 -15.10
CA ALA A 121 17.79 8.04 -15.94
C ALA A 121 19.15 7.42 -15.57
N ASP A 122 19.33 7.01 -14.31
CA ASP A 122 20.58 6.42 -13.82
C ASP A 122 20.58 4.88 -13.81
N GLY A 123 19.49 4.26 -14.25
CA GLY A 123 19.37 2.81 -14.37
C GLY A 123 19.27 2.07 -13.03
N ARG A 124 18.89 2.73 -11.95
CA ARG A 124 18.62 2.12 -10.64
C ARG A 124 17.12 2.10 -10.33
N VAL A 125 16.73 1.19 -9.46
CA VAL A 125 15.38 1.19 -8.85
C VAL A 125 15.34 2.25 -7.76
N HIS A 126 14.41 3.19 -7.86
CA HIS A 126 14.29 4.30 -6.92
C HIS A 126 13.15 4.09 -5.93
N PHE A 127 13.40 4.43 -4.66
CA PHE A 127 12.43 4.40 -3.57
C PHE A 127 12.37 5.77 -2.89
N THR A 128 11.17 6.36 -2.78
CA THR A 128 10.91 7.53 -1.94
C THR A 128 9.88 7.17 -0.91
N ALA A 129 10.25 7.11 0.37
CA ALA A 129 9.30 6.85 1.45
C ALA A 129 8.25 7.96 1.50
N ALA A 130 6.97 7.57 1.60
CA ALA A 130 5.87 8.55 1.63
C ALA A 130 5.80 9.25 2.99
N ASN A 131 5.63 10.57 2.99
CA ASN A 131 5.54 11.36 4.22
C ASN A 131 4.21 11.18 4.97
N LEU A 132 3.14 10.75 4.27
CA LEU A 132 1.82 10.44 4.84
C LEU A 132 1.27 11.56 5.74
N ASN A 133 1.60 12.80 5.44
CA ASN A 133 1.40 13.96 6.31
C ASN A 133 -0.08 14.32 6.53
N ASN A 134 -0.99 13.77 5.72
CA ASN A 134 -2.43 14.00 5.88
C ASN A 134 -3.01 13.39 7.16
N LYS A 135 -2.38 12.34 7.70
CA LYS A 135 -2.84 11.61 8.89
C LYS A 135 -1.72 11.48 9.92
N PHE A 136 -1.89 12.09 11.09
CA PHE A 136 -0.88 12.08 12.15
C PHE A 136 -0.35 10.68 12.49
N HIS A 137 -1.24 9.69 12.66
CA HIS A 137 -0.85 8.32 13.01
C HIS A 137 0.03 7.63 11.96
N ARG A 138 0.09 8.19 10.75
CA ARG A 138 0.90 7.70 9.64
C ARG A 138 2.12 8.57 9.36
N SER A 139 2.03 9.88 9.57
CA SER A 139 3.15 10.82 9.32
C SER A 139 4.43 10.50 10.09
N ILE A 140 4.33 9.67 11.13
CA ILE A 140 5.46 9.20 11.94
C ILE A 140 6.15 7.95 11.38
N GLU A 141 5.69 7.41 10.26
CA GLU A 141 6.14 6.10 9.73
C GLU A 141 7.40 6.20 8.86
N HIS A 142 7.55 7.26 8.07
CA HIS A 142 8.49 7.34 6.96
C HIS A 142 9.96 7.06 7.35
N GLN A 143 10.40 7.47 8.53
CA GLN A 143 11.78 7.24 8.99
C GLN A 143 12.07 5.74 9.19
N THR A 144 11.14 5.01 9.84
CA THR A 144 11.29 3.56 10.01
C THR A 144 11.07 2.83 8.69
N THR A 145 10.10 3.28 7.87
CA THR A 145 9.88 2.78 6.51
C THR A 145 11.16 2.87 5.67
N SER A 146 11.85 4.00 5.69
CA SER A 146 13.13 4.18 4.97
C SER A 146 14.20 3.19 5.44
N ARG A 147 14.33 2.96 6.77
CA ARG A 147 15.29 1.97 7.29
C ARG A 147 14.96 0.54 6.88
N ILE A 148 13.66 0.17 6.89
CA ILE A 148 13.21 -1.14 6.43
C ILE A 148 13.50 -1.31 4.94
N LEU A 149 13.16 -0.33 4.10
CA LEU A 149 13.47 -0.36 2.67
C LEU A 149 14.95 -0.49 2.38
N GLN A 150 15.81 0.27 3.09
CA GLN A 150 17.27 0.17 2.99
C GLN A 150 17.80 -1.21 3.40
N ALA A 151 17.18 -1.86 4.39
CA ALA A 151 17.56 -3.22 4.81
C ALA A 151 17.08 -4.29 3.81
N MET A 152 15.94 -4.07 3.13
CA MET A 152 15.40 -4.96 2.11
C MET A 152 16.18 -4.85 0.79
N PHE A 153 16.56 -3.62 0.41
CA PHE A 153 17.17 -3.24 -0.86
C PHE A 153 18.49 -2.51 -0.59
N ASN A 154 19.50 -3.21 -0.08
CA ASN A 154 20.70 -2.62 0.50
C ASN A 154 21.89 -2.45 -0.47
N HIS A 155 21.71 -2.74 -1.76
CA HIS A 155 22.78 -2.71 -2.75
C HIS A 155 22.70 -1.41 -3.58
N ASP A 156 23.57 -0.43 -3.30
CA ASP A 156 23.56 0.91 -3.86
C ASP A 156 23.85 1.01 -5.37
N VAL A 157 24.41 -0.04 -5.97
CA VAL A 157 24.58 -0.15 -7.43
C VAL A 157 23.21 -0.32 -8.12
N TYR A 158 22.26 -1.00 -7.48
CA TYR A 158 20.94 -1.29 -8.05
C TYR A 158 19.82 -0.44 -7.49
N PHE A 159 19.96 0.04 -6.24
CA PHE A 159 18.88 0.67 -5.50
C PHE A 159 19.25 2.08 -5.03
N ALA A 160 18.36 3.03 -5.25
CA ALA A 160 18.48 4.41 -4.79
C ALA A 160 17.36 4.73 -3.78
N HIS A 161 17.73 5.21 -2.61
CA HIS A 161 16.79 5.59 -1.55
C HIS A 161 16.80 7.10 -1.35
N HIS A 162 15.61 7.71 -1.39
CA HIS A 162 15.41 9.12 -1.15
C HIS A 162 14.73 9.34 0.20
N GLU A 163 15.04 10.48 0.82
CA GLU A 163 14.28 10.93 1.98
C GLU A 163 12.82 11.22 1.60
N ALA A 164 11.91 11.09 2.57
CA ALA A 164 10.54 11.52 2.38
C ALA A 164 10.49 13.02 2.06
N LEU A 165 9.50 13.41 1.24
CA LEU A 165 9.28 14.83 0.93
C LEU A 165 8.99 15.62 2.22
N PRO A 166 9.23 16.95 2.24
CA PRO A 166 8.96 17.80 3.40
C PRO A 166 7.53 17.61 3.94
N GLU A 167 7.40 17.57 5.26
CA GLU A 167 6.13 17.36 5.96
C GLU A 167 5.22 18.62 5.93
N ALA A 168 4.99 19.15 4.73
CA ALA A 168 4.10 20.29 4.50
C ALA A 168 2.91 19.86 3.63
N ALA A 169 1.76 20.50 3.83
CA ALA A 169 0.55 20.19 3.05
C ALA A 169 0.77 20.29 1.53
N LEU A 170 1.67 21.18 1.10
CA LEU A 170 2.07 21.33 -0.30
C LEU A 170 2.64 20.03 -0.90
N PHE A 171 3.30 19.20 -0.10
CA PHE A 171 3.95 17.97 -0.53
C PHE A 171 3.30 16.73 0.07
N GLY A 172 1.97 16.73 0.19
CA GLY A 172 1.21 15.56 0.64
C GLY A 172 1.46 14.37 -0.29
N ASP A 173 2.03 13.30 0.26
CA ASP A 173 2.41 12.09 -0.47
C ASP A 173 1.91 10.84 0.25
N GLU A 174 1.22 9.98 -0.50
CA GLU A 174 0.62 8.73 -0.03
C GLU A 174 1.21 7.48 -0.72
N GLY A 175 2.36 7.66 -1.40
CA GLY A 175 3.11 6.56 -2.00
C GLY A 175 2.42 5.90 -3.20
N ALA A 176 2.72 4.62 -3.41
CA ALA A 176 2.29 3.86 -4.59
C ALA A 176 0.76 3.64 -4.69
N ALA A 177 -0.02 3.93 -3.64
CA ALA A 177 -1.48 3.91 -3.70
C ALA A 177 -2.05 4.92 -4.73
N ASN A 178 -1.27 5.94 -5.09
CA ASN A 178 -1.61 6.97 -6.08
C ASN A 178 -0.66 6.95 -7.29
N HIS A 179 -0.08 5.80 -7.58
CA HIS A 179 0.88 5.64 -8.65
C HIS A 179 0.61 4.35 -9.43
N ASN A 180 0.62 4.44 -10.76
CA ASN A 180 0.50 3.32 -11.66
C ASN A 180 1.71 3.27 -12.59
N ARG A 181 2.13 2.08 -12.96
CA ARG A 181 3.08 1.85 -14.04
C ARG A 181 2.42 1.05 -15.14
N LEU A 182 2.56 1.51 -16.38
CA LEU A 182 2.07 0.83 -17.57
C LEU A 182 3.23 0.54 -18.51
N GLY A 183 3.19 -0.57 -19.23
CA GLY A 183 4.25 -0.96 -20.17
C GLY A 183 4.11 -2.40 -20.62
N GLY A 184 5.14 -2.91 -21.30
CA GLY A 184 5.27 -4.31 -21.68
C GLY A 184 5.88 -5.16 -20.57
N ALA A 185 7.04 -5.74 -20.82
CA ALA A 185 7.76 -6.50 -19.80
C ALA A 185 8.32 -5.58 -18.69
N TYR A 186 8.54 -6.15 -17.52
CA TYR A 186 8.92 -5.37 -16.32
C TYR A 186 10.34 -4.80 -16.38
N ASP A 187 11.22 -5.39 -17.20
CA ASP A 187 12.58 -4.92 -17.47
C ASP A 187 12.69 -3.97 -18.67
N GLN A 188 11.57 -3.61 -19.28
CA GLN A 188 11.48 -2.65 -20.39
C GLN A 188 10.95 -1.30 -19.90
N ALA A 189 11.24 -0.25 -20.68
CA ALA A 189 10.71 1.07 -20.42
C ALA A 189 9.17 1.08 -20.35
N GLY A 190 8.64 1.77 -19.35
CA GLY A 190 7.22 1.92 -19.10
C GLY A 190 6.80 3.37 -18.94
N ILE A 191 5.50 3.57 -18.77
CA ILE A 191 4.87 4.86 -18.50
C ILE A 191 4.56 4.95 -17.00
N GLN A 192 5.01 6.02 -16.37
CA GLN A 192 4.75 6.34 -14.98
C GLN A 192 3.54 7.27 -14.89
N VAL A 193 2.46 6.81 -14.26
CA VAL A 193 1.20 7.55 -14.13
C VAL A 193 1.00 7.92 -12.67
N PHE A 194 1.23 9.19 -12.34
CA PHE A 194 0.96 9.76 -11.04
C PHE A 194 -0.46 10.28 -10.97
N VAL A 195 -1.22 9.86 -9.96
CA VAL A 195 -2.60 10.31 -9.74
C VAL A 195 -2.65 11.19 -8.50
N TYR A 196 -2.97 12.46 -8.68
CA TYR A 196 -3.08 13.42 -7.58
C TYR A 196 -4.55 13.82 -7.36
N GLY A 197 -4.90 14.20 -6.15
CA GLY A 197 -6.26 14.64 -5.83
C GLY A 197 -6.42 16.14 -5.87
N GLN A 198 -5.34 16.91 -5.69
CA GLN A 198 -5.34 18.37 -5.74
C GLN A 198 -3.98 18.92 -6.19
N GLN A 199 -4.02 20.12 -6.76
CA GLN A 199 -2.86 20.95 -7.01
C GLN A 199 -2.92 22.17 -6.08
N GLN A 200 -1.91 22.35 -5.24
CA GLN A 200 -1.88 23.42 -4.23
C GLN A 200 -1.51 24.77 -4.83
N LEU A 201 -0.57 24.78 -5.79
CA LEU A 201 -0.13 26.01 -6.47
C LEU A 201 -0.92 26.23 -7.77
N GLY A 202 -1.87 27.15 -7.73
CA GLY A 202 -2.64 27.55 -8.91
C GLY A 202 -3.77 26.59 -9.32
N GLY A 203 -4.00 25.52 -8.58
CA GLY A 203 -5.12 24.61 -8.83
C GLY A 203 -6.46 25.21 -8.39
N THR A 204 -7.51 25.00 -9.18
CA THR A 204 -8.86 25.51 -8.90
C THR A 204 -9.88 24.43 -8.59
N VAL A 205 -9.53 23.17 -8.88
CA VAL A 205 -10.42 22.00 -8.71
C VAL A 205 -9.89 21.11 -7.60
N ALA A 206 -10.73 20.90 -6.57
CA ALA A 206 -10.41 20.06 -5.41
C ALA A 206 -11.70 19.47 -4.83
N PRO A 207 -11.63 18.36 -4.07
CA PRO A 207 -12.79 17.82 -3.36
C PRO A 207 -13.26 18.81 -2.28
N LYS A 208 -14.55 18.70 -1.91
CA LYS A 208 -15.22 19.64 -0.98
C LYS A 208 -15.48 19.04 0.40
N LYS A 209 -15.64 17.71 0.48
CA LYS A 209 -16.05 17.01 1.71
C LYS A 209 -14.86 16.30 2.39
N PHE A 210 -14.09 15.57 1.64
CA PHE A 210 -12.94 14.82 2.14
C PHE A 210 -11.63 15.37 1.58
N PRO A 211 -10.52 15.34 2.34
CA PRO A 211 -9.25 15.86 1.86
C PRO A 211 -8.69 15.02 0.72
N ALA A 212 -8.20 15.68 -0.32
CA ALA A 212 -7.27 15.06 -1.26
C ALA A 212 -5.92 14.90 -0.57
N ARG A 213 -5.40 13.67 -0.51
CA ARG A 213 -4.18 13.34 0.27
C ARG A 213 -2.90 13.47 -0.53
N GLN A 214 -2.96 13.18 -1.85
CA GLN A 214 -1.84 13.31 -2.77
C GLN A 214 -1.90 14.65 -3.49
N THR A 215 -0.78 15.38 -3.50
CA THR A 215 -0.67 16.63 -4.26
C THR A 215 0.07 16.40 -5.59
N ARG A 216 -0.20 17.28 -6.56
CA ARG A 216 0.53 17.30 -7.83
C ARG A 216 2.00 17.64 -7.61
N GLU A 217 2.27 18.60 -6.74
CA GLU A 217 3.62 19.05 -6.39
C GLU A 217 4.48 17.94 -5.81
N ALA A 218 3.89 17.06 -4.96
CA ALA A 218 4.57 15.87 -4.46
C ALA A 218 4.88 14.89 -5.59
N SER A 219 3.91 14.61 -6.46
CA SER A 219 4.07 13.70 -7.60
C SER A 219 5.17 14.17 -8.55
N GLU A 220 5.20 15.47 -8.87
CA GLU A 220 6.25 16.08 -9.71
C GLU A 220 7.64 16.06 -9.03
N ALA A 221 7.69 16.25 -7.70
CA ALA A 221 8.94 16.15 -6.94
C ALA A 221 9.52 14.73 -6.98
N ILE A 222 8.69 13.72 -6.78
CA ILE A 222 9.10 12.31 -6.87
C ILE A 222 9.57 11.96 -8.27
N ALA A 223 8.86 12.40 -9.32
CA ALA A 223 9.28 12.18 -10.70
C ALA A 223 10.68 12.76 -10.98
N ARG A 224 10.97 13.95 -10.44
CA ARG A 224 12.33 14.55 -10.55
C ARG A 224 13.38 13.79 -9.75
N LEU A 225 13.07 13.38 -8.50
CA LEU A 225 13.97 12.60 -7.64
C LEU A 225 14.35 11.26 -8.28
N HIS A 226 13.39 10.62 -8.93
CA HIS A 226 13.60 9.33 -9.59
C HIS A 226 14.22 9.48 -10.99
N GLY A 227 14.49 10.69 -11.45
CA GLY A 227 15.06 10.92 -12.78
C GLY A 227 14.16 10.43 -13.92
N LEU A 228 12.84 10.54 -13.77
CA LEU A 228 11.90 10.05 -14.77
C LEU A 228 11.86 10.94 -16.01
N HIS A 229 11.70 10.31 -17.17
CA HIS A 229 11.60 11.01 -18.43
C HIS A 229 10.20 11.63 -18.62
N ALA A 230 10.13 12.91 -19.00
CA ALA A 230 8.87 13.63 -19.16
C ALA A 230 7.95 13.05 -20.23
N ASP A 231 8.52 12.51 -21.31
CA ASP A 231 7.79 11.82 -22.39
C ASP A 231 7.15 10.50 -21.97
N ARG A 232 7.58 9.94 -20.83
CA ARG A 232 7.08 8.70 -20.25
C ARG A 232 6.41 8.89 -18.87
N THR A 233 6.16 10.14 -18.47
CA THR A 233 5.50 10.47 -17.20
C THR A 233 4.19 11.20 -17.46
N VAL A 234 3.12 10.77 -16.79
CA VAL A 234 1.78 11.34 -16.88
C VAL A 234 1.31 11.76 -15.50
N PHE A 235 0.71 12.93 -15.39
CA PHE A 235 0.10 13.43 -14.15
C PHE A 235 -1.40 13.59 -14.38
N VAL A 236 -2.20 12.76 -13.70
CA VAL A 236 -3.65 12.70 -13.83
C VAL A 236 -4.30 13.16 -12.53
N GLN A 237 -5.34 13.99 -12.61
CA GLN A 237 -6.13 14.32 -11.43
C GLN A 237 -7.22 13.28 -11.21
N GLN A 238 -7.29 12.71 -10.00
CA GLN A 238 -8.42 11.91 -9.57
C GLN A 238 -9.68 12.78 -9.53
N ASN A 239 -10.81 12.22 -9.95
CA ASN A 239 -12.08 12.98 -9.93
C ASN A 239 -12.43 13.39 -8.49
N PRO A 240 -12.57 14.69 -8.20
CA PRO A 240 -12.88 15.17 -6.85
C PRO A 240 -14.23 14.69 -6.32
N GLU A 241 -15.19 14.42 -7.20
CA GLU A 241 -16.51 13.92 -6.80
C GLU A 241 -16.45 12.51 -6.23
N VAL A 242 -15.55 11.64 -6.75
CA VAL A 242 -15.38 10.30 -6.17
C VAL A 242 -14.59 10.35 -4.86
N ILE A 243 -13.66 11.30 -4.70
CA ILE A 243 -13.00 11.53 -3.40
C ILE A 243 -14.06 11.87 -2.34
N ASP A 244 -15.01 12.73 -2.67
CA ASP A 244 -16.12 13.12 -1.78
C ASP A 244 -17.13 12.00 -1.50
N GLN A 245 -17.05 10.90 -2.25
CA GLN A 245 -17.81 9.65 -2.05
C GLN A 245 -17.02 8.58 -1.26
N GLY A 246 -15.78 8.87 -0.85
CA GLY A 246 -14.96 7.95 -0.04
C GLY A 246 -13.81 7.27 -0.79
N VAL A 247 -13.54 7.67 -2.02
CA VAL A 247 -12.36 7.20 -2.78
C VAL A 247 -11.13 8.01 -2.35
N PHE A 248 -10.51 7.62 -1.27
CA PHE A 248 -9.42 8.37 -0.62
C PHE A 248 -8.05 8.21 -1.29
N HIS A 249 -7.87 7.18 -2.14
CA HIS A 249 -6.68 6.93 -2.96
C HIS A 249 -7.09 6.43 -4.35
N ASN A 250 -6.18 6.55 -5.32
CA ASN A 250 -6.42 6.02 -6.67
C ASN A 250 -6.64 4.50 -6.67
N ASP A 251 -5.96 3.74 -5.83
CA ASP A 251 -6.08 2.28 -5.74
C ASP A 251 -7.47 1.79 -5.26
N VAL A 252 -8.36 2.71 -4.86
CA VAL A 252 -9.78 2.41 -4.57
C VAL A 252 -10.67 2.55 -5.82
N ILE A 253 -10.18 3.15 -6.91
CA ILE A 253 -10.97 3.43 -8.12
C ILE A 253 -10.29 2.99 -9.42
N ALA A 254 -9.00 2.62 -9.38
CA ALA A 254 -8.24 2.13 -10.52
C ALA A 254 -7.06 1.25 -10.08
N VAL A 255 -6.72 0.26 -10.88
CA VAL A 255 -5.54 -0.60 -10.70
C VAL A 255 -4.97 -0.97 -12.07
N SER A 256 -3.64 -1.07 -12.16
CA SER A 256 -2.95 -1.39 -13.41
C SER A 256 -1.98 -2.55 -13.25
N ASN A 257 -1.69 -3.21 -14.35
CA ASN A 257 -0.52 -4.07 -14.52
C ASN A 257 -0.16 -4.20 -16.00
N GLN A 258 1.12 -4.09 -16.33
CA GLN A 258 1.63 -4.09 -17.70
C GLN A 258 0.79 -3.16 -18.61
N GLN A 259 0.18 -3.66 -19.70
CA GLN A 259 -0.63 -2.84 -20.60
C GLN A 259 -2.05 -2.55 -20.10
N VAL A 260 -2.48 -3.16 -19.00
CA VAL A 260 -3.87 -3.07 -18.52
C VAL A 260 -4.04 -1.98 -17.47
N LEU A 261 -5.05 -1.13 -17.66
CA LEU A 261 -5.62 -0.24 -16.65
C LEU A 261 -7.10 -0.62 -16.45
N PHE A 262 -7.42 -1.17 -15.30
CA PHE A 262 -8.77 -1.49 -14.85
C PHE A 262 -9.25 -0.34 -13.97
N HIS A 263 -10.29 0.38 -14.41
CA HIS A 263 -10.71 1.61 -13.76
C HIS A 263 -12.22 1.84 -13.86
N HIS A 264 -12.75 2.60 -12.93
CA HIS A 264 -14.12 3.04 -12.98
C HIS A 264 -14.32 4.16 -14.00
N GLN A 265 -15.53 4.26 -14.59
CA GLN A 265 -15.92 5.32 -15.54
C GLN A 265 -15.72 6.73 -14.97
N GLN A 266 -15.75 6.91 -13.66
CA GLN A 266 -15.61 8.19 -12.99
C GLN A 266 -14.25 8.37 -12.28
N ALA A 267 -13.24 7.56 -12.59
CA ALA A 267 -11.96 7.55 -11.84
C ALA A 267 -11.21 8.88 -11.92
N PHE A 268 -11.13 9.46 -13.11
CA PHE A 268 -10.28 10.63 -13.38
C PHE A 268 -11.06 11.85 -13.81
N LEU A 269 -10.58 13.01 -13.41
CA LEU A 269 -11.05 14.30 -13.98
C LEU A 269 -10.59 14.35 -15.45
N ASN A 270 -11.52 14.72 -16.36
CA ASN A 270 -11.25 14.72 -17.81
C ASN A 270 -10.71 13.36 -18.32
N GLN A 271 -11.35 12.27 -17.91
CA GLN A 271 -10.90 10.89 -18.13
C GLN A 271 -10.52 10.59 -19.58
N SER A 272 -11.31 11.05 -20.55
CA SER A 272 -11.02 10.83 -21.97
C SER A 272 -9.67 11.40 -22.41
N GLN A 273 -9.31 12.60 -21.90
CA GLN A 273 -8.01 13.23 -22.17
C GLN A 273 -6.87 12.46 -21.49
N ALA A 274 -7.04 12.07 -20.22
CA ALA A 274 -6.06 11.28 -19.49
C ALA A 274 -5.75 9.95 -20.18
N LEU A 275 -6.79 9.21 -20.58
CA LEU A 275 -6.62 7.94 -21.30
C LEU A 275 -6.00 8.13 -22.69
N ALA A 276 -6.29 9.24 -23.38
CA ALA A 276 -5.68 9.55 -24.67
C ALA A 276 -4.17 9.81 -24.53
N GLU A 277 -3.75 10.60 -23.51
CA GLU A 277 -2.33 10.86 -23.24
C GLU A 277 -1.58 9.58 -22.87
N ILE A 278 -2.16 8.72 -22.03
CA ILE A 278 -1.56 7.42 -21.69
C ILE A 278 -1.41 6.57 -22.95
N ARG A 279 -2.44 6.48 -23.81
CA ARG A 279 -2.40 5.70 -25.05
C ARG A 279 -1.33 6.20 -26.02
N GLU A 280 -1.20 7.51 -26.17
CA GLU A 280 -0.18 8.13 -27.02
C GLU A 280 1.23 7.76 -26.53
N LYS A 281 1.50 7.91 -25.22
CA LYS A 281 2.81 7.60 -24.63
C LYS A 281 3.12 6.10 -24.64
N MET A 282 2.12 5.21 -24.44
CA MET A 282 2.28 3.76 -24.61
C MET A 282 2.64 3.41 -26.05
N ALA A 283 1.95 3.99 -27.04
CA ALA A 283 2.27 3.81 -28.45
C ALA A 283 3.68 4.30 -28.81
N ALA A 284 4.14 5.41 -28.20
CA ALA A 284 5.49 5.95 -28.42
C ALA A 284 6.61 5.00 -27.95
N ILE A 285 6.33 4.13 -26.98
CA ILE A 285 7.26 3.07 -26.54
C ILE A 285 6.97 1.71 -27.19
N GLY A 286 6.10 1.68 -28.24
CA GLY A 286 5.77 0.47 -28.97
C GLY A 286 4.90 -0.54 -28.21
N GLN A 287 4.11 -0.06 -27.24
CA GLN A 287 3.25 -0.91 -26.40
C GLN A 287 1.77 -0.62 -26.62
N ASP A 288 0.95 -1.66 -26.58
CA ASP A 288 -0.51 -1.53 -26.56
C ASP A 288 -1.00 -1.03 -25.20
N PHE A 289 -2.16 -0.36 -25.21
CA PHE A 289 -2.85 0.07 -23.99
C PHE A 289 -4.27 -0.48 -23.94
N VAL A 290 -4.56 -1.27 -22.93
CA VAL A 290 -5.86 -1.90 -22.67
C VAL A 290 -6.53 -1.20 -21.48
N ALA A 291 -7.44 -0.28 -21.76
CA ALA A 291 -8.30 0.32 -20.74
C ALA A 291 -9.55 -0.56 -20.56
N ILE A 292 -9.75 -1.08 -19.36
CA ILE A 292 -10.95 -1.82 -18.97
C ILE A 292 -11.77 -0.89 -18.08
N GLU A 293 -12.73 -0.21 -18.71
CA GLU A 293 -13.62 0.72 -18.03
C GLU A 293 -14.83 -0.01 -17.43
N VAL A 294 -15.09 0.23 -16.14
CA VAL A 294 -16.28 -0.26 -15.45
C VAL A 294 -17.35 0.83 -15.49
N PRO A 295 -18.47 0.62 -16.20
CA PRO A 295 -19.55 1.62 -16.29
C PRO A 295 -20.27 1.79 -14.94
N GLU A 296 -20.64 3.02 -14.60
CA GLU A 296 -21.42 3.37 -13.40
C GLU A 296 -22.73 2.57 -13.30
N GLN A 297 -23.40 2.30 -14.42
CA GLN A 297 -24.64 1.53 -14.45
C GLN A 297 -24.44 0.05 -14.11
N ARG A 298 -23.23 -0.48 -14.25
CA ARG A 298 -22.88 -1.88 -13.93
C ARG A 298 -22.42 -2.03 -12.50
N VAL A 299 -21.54 -1.13 -12.07
CA VAL A 299 -21.01 -1.06 -10.70
C VAL A 299 -20.94 0.41 -10.32
N SER A 300 -21.72 0.82 -9.33
CA SER A 300 -21.69 2.21 -8.85
C SER A 300 -20.38 2.51 -8.11
N VAL A 301 -20.05 3.81 -7.99
CA VAL A 301 -18.92 4.24 -7.12
C VAL A 301 -19.12 3.71 -5.69
N GLN A 302 -20.37 3.70 -5.19
CA GLN A 302 -20.67 3.18 -3.86
C GLN A 302 -20.38 1.67 -3.74
N ASP A 303 -20.73 0.87 -4.75
CA ASP A 303 -20.40 -0.56 -4.79
C ASP A 303 -18.87 -0.75 -4.87
N ALA A 304 -18.20 0.02 -5.71
CA ALA A 304 -16.73 -0.04 -5.83
C ALA A 304 -16.03 0.28 -4.49
N VAL A 305 -16.50 1.30 -3.77
CA VAL A 305 -15.96 1.70 -2.46
C VAL A 305 -16.27 0.64 -1.39
N SER A 306 -17.49 0.11 -1.34
CA SER A 306 -17.89 -0.85 -0.30
C SER A 306 -17.22 -2.22 -0.44
N THR A 307 -16.92 -2.61 -1.66
CA THR A 307 -16.29 -3.91 -1.98
C THR A 307 -14.79 -3.84 -2.20
N TYR A 308 -14.22 -2.64 -2.27
CA TYR A 308 -12.83 -2.44 -2.71
C TYR A 308 -12.50 -3.13 -4.05
N LEU A 309 -13.43 -3.11 -5.02
CA LEU A 309 -13.26 -3.76 -6.33
C LEU A 309 -11.93 -3.40 -6.98
N PHE A 310 -11.55 -2.12 -6.99
CA PHE A 310 -10.31 -1.66 -7.61
C PHE A 310 -9.10 -1.73 -6.66
N ASN A 311 -9.34 -1.87 -5.35
CA ASN A 311 -8.27 -2.19 -4.41
C ASN A 311 -7.92 -3.68 -4.48
N SER A 312 -7.78 -4.14 -5.69
CA SER A 312 -7.46 -5.48 -6.15
C SER A 312 -6.04 -5.53 -6.70
N GLN A 313 -5.55 -6.71 -7.03
CA GLN A 313 -4.25 -6.89 -7.67
C GLN A 313 -4.44 -7.55 -9.02
N ILE A 314 -3.95 -6.94 -10.09
CA ILE A 314 -3.80 -7.61 -11.38
C ILE A 314 -2.39 -8.21 -11.38
N LEU A 315 -2.28 -9.52 -11.53
CA LEU A 315 -1.02 -10.26 -11.45
C LEU A 315 -0.82 -11.05 -12.74
N THR A 316 0.35 -10.92 -13.36
CA THR A 316 0.71 -11.71 -14.55
C THR A 316 1.31 -13.03 -14.12
N ARG A 317 0.67 -14.13 -14.53
CA ARG A 317 1.15 -15.48 -14.27
C ARG A 317 2.33 -15.84 -15.19
N PRO A 318 3.08 -16.94 -14.88
CA PRO A 318 4.17 -17.39 -15.74
C PRO A 318 3.77 -17.73 -17.18
N ASP A 319 2.50 -18.06 -17.43
CA ASP A 319 1.95 -18.29 -18.78
C ASP A 319 1.60 -17.00 -19.55
N GLY A 320 1.77 -15.84 -18.94
CA GLY A 320 1.50 -14.53 -19.52
C GLY A 320 0.05 -14.04 -19.36
N ALA A 321 -0.86 -14.89 -18.91
CA ALA A 321 -2.23 -14.49 -18.62
C ALA A 321 -2.35 -13.79 -17.25
N MET A 322 -3.44 -13.05 -17.03
CA MET A 322 -3.59 -12.24 -15.83
C MET A 322 -4.66 -12.77 -14.88
N THR A 323 -4.35 -12.74 -13.59
CA THR A 323 -5.29 -13.03 -12.51
C THR A 323 -5.65 -11.74 -11.79
N LEU A 324 -6.94 -11.50 -11.56
CA LEU A 324 -7.44 -10.44 -10.68
C LEU A 324 -7.66 -11.00 -9.28
N VAL A 325 -6.96 -10.46 -8.29
CA VAL A 325 -7.11 -10.81 -6.87
C VAL A 325 -8.04 -9.80 -6.21
N VAL A 326 -9.17 -10.27 -5.69
CA VAL A 326 -10.21 -9.44 -5.07
C VAL A 326 -10.51 -9.91 -3.64
N PRO A 327 -11.04 -9.03 -2.76
CA PRO A 327 -11.50 -9.45 -1.44
C PRO A 327 -12.86 -10.16 -1.52
N GLU A 328 -13.21 -10.87 -0.45
CA GLU A 328 -14.48 -11.61 -0.34
C GLU A 328 -15.72 -10.71 -0.51
N GLU A 329 -15.64 -9.46 -0.11
CA GLU A 329 -16.70 -8.46 -0.25
C GLU A 329 -17.08 -8.22 -1.73
N SER A 330 -16.14 -8.37 -2.67
CA SER A 330 -16.43 -8.30 -4.11
C SER A 330 -17.33 -9.46 -4.56
N ARG A 331 -17.15 -10.66 -3.99
CA ARG A 331 -18.00 -11.83 -4.28
C ARG A 331 -19.38 -11.73 -3.66
N GLN A 332 -19.48 -11.07 -2.52
CA GLN A 332 -20.73 -10.91 -1.78
C GLN A 332 -21.66 -9.85 -2.36
N ASN A 333 -21.13 -8.90 -3.16
CA ASN A 333 -21.93 -7.88 -3.86
C ASN A 333 -22.37 -8.42 -5.23
N ALA A 334 -23.68 -8.53 -5.42
CA ALA A 334 -24.25 -9.14 -6.64
C ALA A 334 -23.89 -8.39 -7.92
N ALA A 335 -23.88 -7.06 -7.91
CA ALA A 335 -23.55 -6.24 -9.07
C ALA A 335 -22.06 -6.39 -9.45
N VAL A 336 -21.18 -6.30 -8.45
CA VAL A 336 -19.73 -6.47 -8.62
C VAL A 336 -19.41 -7.87 -9.13
N TRP A 337 -20.01 -8.91 -8.50
CA TRP A 337 -19.72 -10.29 -8.90
C TRP A 337 -20.24 -10.63 -10.30
N ALA A 338 -21.42 -10.12 -10.68
CA ALA A 338 -21.94 -10.26 -12.04
C ALA A 338 -21.01 -9.58 -13.06
N TYR A 339 -20.52 -8.35 -12.77
CA TYR A 339 -19.56 -7.68 -13.64
C TYR A 339 -18.25 -8.47 -13.77
N LEU A 340 -17.70 -8.96 -12.67
CA LEU A 340 -16.46 -9.74 -12.65
C LEU A 340 -16.61 -11.08 -13.43
N THR A 341 -17.77 -11.71 -13.36
CA THR A 341 -18.06 -12.92 -14.13
C THR A 341 -18.09 -12.62 -15.63
N ASP A 342 -18.71 -11.51 -16.02
CA ASP A 342 -18.75 -11.07 -17.43
C ASP A 342 -17.35 -10.66 -17.92
N LEU A 343 -16.52 -10.02 -17.09
CA LEU A 343 -15.16 -9.62 -17.42
C LEU A 343 -14.32 -10.77 -17.96
N LEU A 344 -14.48 -11.98 -17.41
CA LEU A 344 -13.78 -13.17 -17.88
C LEU A 344 -14.17 -13.59 -19.30
N GLN A 345 -15.29 -13.09 -19.84
CA GLN A 345 -15.78 -13.37 -21.19
C GLN A 345 -15.51 -12.21 -22.18
N MET A 346 -14.95 -11.08 -21.72
CA MET A 346 -14.74 -9.89 -22.55
C MET A 346 -13.49 -9.98 -23.44
N GLY A 347 -12.71 -11.06 -23.37
CA GLY A 347 -11.49 -11.22 -24.16
C GLY A 347 -10.36 -10.27 -23.73
N THR A 348 -10.35 -9.82 -22.47
CA THR A 348 -9.28 -9.03 -21.88
C THR A 348 -8.15 -9.95 -21.42
N PRO A 349 -6.94 -9.42 -21.10
CA PRO A 349 -5.87 -10.23 -20.55
C PRO A 349 -6.19 -10.91 -19.20
N ILE A 350 -7.23 -10.43 -18.49
CA ILE A 350 -7.68 -11.01 -17.22
C ILE A 350 -8.61 -12.20 -17.52
N ASP A 351 -8.14 -13.40 -17.23
CA ASP A 351 -8.86 -14.65 -17.49
C ASP A 351 -9.20 -15.43 -16.21
N GLN A 352 -8.75 -14.96 -15.05
CA GLN A 352 -8.98 -15.61 -13.77
C GLN A 352 -9.24 -14.60 -12.65
N ILE A 353 -10.13 -14.96 -11.72
CA ILE A 353 -10.36 -14.21 -10.48
C ILE A 353 -10.02 -15.12 -9.30
N LYS A 354 -9.25 -14.58 -8.34
CA LYS A 354 -9.01 -15.20 -7.05
C LYS A 354 -9.57 -14.33 -5.93
N VAL A 355 -10.30 -14.97 -5.03
CA VAL A 355 -10.94 -14.29 -3.90
C VAL A 355 -10.22 -14.66 -2.62
N PHE A 356 -9.91 -13.67 -1.78
CA PHE A 356 -9.31 -13.87 -0.47
C PHE A 356 -10.17 -13.25 0.64
N ASP A 357 -10.30 -13.97 1.74
CA ASP A 357 -10.86 -13.43 2.98
C ASP A 357 -9.78 -12.60 3.70
N LEU A 358 -9.91 -11.30 3.62
CA LEU A 358 -9.02 -10.32 4.26
C LEU A 358 -9.83 -9.41 5.20
N ARG A 359 -10.89 -9.94 5.81
CA ARG A 359 -11.89 -9.16 6.57
C ARG A 359 -11.29 -8.26 7.64
N GLU A 360 -10.24 -8.69 8.33
CA GLU A 360 -9.62 -7.88 9.38
C GLU A 360 -8.96 -6.61 8.80
N SER A 361 -8.27 -6.72 7.65
CA SER A 361 -7.75 -5.58 6.91
C SER A 361 -8.89 -4.75 6.28
N MET A 362 -9.85 -5.39 5.64
CA MET A 362 -10.98 -4.73 4.99
C MET A 362 -11.80 -3.88 5.99
N ARG A 363 -12.09 -4.40 7.17
CA ARG A 363 -12.77 -3.67 8.25
C ARG A 363 -11.96 -2.49 8.76
N ASN A 364 -10.64 -2.58 8.74
CA ASN A 364 -9.75 -1.47 9.12
C ASN A 364 -9.54 -0.47 7.98
N GLY A 365 -9.94 -0.81 6.74
CA GLY A 365 -10.05 0.11 5.62
C GLY A 365 -9.03 -0.06 4.52
N GLY A 366 -8.53 -1.27 4.29
CA GLY A 366 -7.64 -1.57 3.16
C GLY A 366 -7.83 -2.98 2.62
N GLY A 367 -7.88 -3.10 1.29
CA GLY A 367 -8.02 -4.34 0.54
C GLY A 367 -6.67 -4.92 0.06
N PRO A 368 -6.71 -5.88 -0.88
CA PRO A 368 -5.51 -6.57 -1.37
C PRO A 368 -4.42 -5.66 -1.91
N ALA A 369 -4.77 -4.60 -2.67
CA ALA A 369 -3.78 -3.66 -3.21
C ALA A 369 -3.12 -2.81 -2.13
N CYS A 370 -3.87 -2.37 -1.12
CA CYS A 370 -3.30 -1.62 0.00
C CYS A 370 -2.22 -2.41 0.75
N LEU A 371 -2.39 -3.72 0.87
CA LEU A 371 -1.47 -4.59 1.62
C LEU A 371 -0.12 -4.79 0.93
N ARG A 372 0.04 -4.46 -0.36
CA ARG A 372 1.26 -4.76 -1.09
C ARG A 372 1.98 -3.53 -1.61
N LEU A 373 3.30 -3.56 -1.58
CA LEU A 373 4.18 -2.71 -2.36
C LEU A 373 4.65 -3.49 -3.59
N ARG A 374 4.43 -2.95 -4.77
CA ARG A 374 4.85 -3.55 -6.04
C ARG A 374 6.20 -3.02 -6.46
N VAL A 375 7.16 -3.91 -6.74
CA VAL A 375 8.51 -3.58 -7.21
C VAL A 375 8.80 -4.40 -8.47
N ALA A 376 9.11 -3.73 -9.57
CA ALA A 376 9.57 -4.41 -10.79
C ALA A 376 11.09 -4.47 -10.80
N LEU A 377 11.66 -5.66 -10.98
CA LEU A 377 13.09 -5.94 -10.91
C LEU A 377 13.52 -6.83 -12.07
N ASN A 378 14.75 -6.66 -12.54
CA ASN A 378 15.41 -7.62 -13.42
C ASN A 378 16.15 -8.72 -12.60
N ASP A 379 16.75 -9.70 -13.29
CA ASP A 379 17.43 -10.83 -12.66
C ASP A 379 18.53 -10.40 -11.67
N ALA A 380 19.34 -9.39 -12.03
CA ALA A 380 20.45 -8.94 -11.19
C ALA A 380 19.97 -8.17 -9.96
N GLU A 381 18.97 -7.32 -10.13
CA GLU A 381 18.31 -6.58 -9.05
C GLU A 381 17.61 -7.54 -8.08
N LEU A 382 16.89 -8.54 -8.60
CA LEU A 382 16.23 -9.55 -7.77
C LEU A 382 17.24 -10.35 -6.94
N ALA A 383 18.40 -10.71 -7.52
CA ALA A 383 19.46 -11.39 -6.80
C ALA A 383 20.10 -10.52 -5.69
N ALA A 384 19.98 -9.20 -5.79
CA ALA A 384 20.48 -8.24 -4.81
C ALA A 384 19.49 -7.89 -3.69
N VAL A 385 18.23 -8.36 -3.78
CA VAL A 385 17.24 -8.23 -2.70
C VAL A 385 17.65 -9.09 -1.52
N ASN A 386 17.41 -8.62 -0.29
CA ASN A 386 17.59 -9.45 0.91
C ASN A 386 16.80 -10.75 0.78
N PRO A 387 17.46 -11.93 0.71
CA PRO A 387 16.78 -13.19 0.43
C PRO A 387 15.86 -13.67 1.57
N ASN A 388 16.08 -13.20 2.81
CA ASN A 388 15.31 -13.63 3.97
C ASN A 388 13.87 -13.09 3.98
N ILE A 389 13.56 -12.08 3.16
CA ILE A 389 12.21 -11.53 3.07
C ILE A 389 11.37 -12.19 1.97
N MET A 390 11.95 -13.07 1.16
CA MET A 390 11.24 -13.71 0.05
C MET A 390 10.43 -14.93 0.54
N MET A 391 9.13 -14.92 0.23
CA MET A 391 8.18 -15.95 0.69
C MET A 391 8.49 -17.30 0.09
N ASN A 392 8.58 -18.30 0.97
CA ASN A 392 8.68 -19.71 0.66
C ASN A 392 8.06 -20.53 1.80
N ASP A 393 8.01 -21.85 1.69
CA ASP A 393 7.39 -22.73 2.70
C ASP A 393 8.03 -22.59 4.09
N ALA A 394 9.36 -22.46 4.14
CA ALA A 394 10.09 -22.32 5.40
C ALA A 394 9.77 -20.99 6.08
N LEU A 395 9.82 -19.88 5.35
CA LEU A 395 9.49 -18.56 5.89
C LEU A 395 8.02 -18.47 6.31
N PHE A 396 7.10 -19.01 5.49
CA PHE A 396 5.68 -19.08 5.84
C PHE A 396 5.44 -19.82 7.15
N SER A 397 6.05 -21.01 7.32
CA SER A 397 5.96 -21.78 8.56
C SER A 397 6.53 -21.02 9.75
N THR A 398 7.70 -20.41 9.58
CA THR A 398 8.38 -19.63 10.63
C THR A 398 7.53 -18.43 11.08
N LEU A 399 6.99 -17.67 10.12
CA LEU A 399 6.15 -16.49 10.42
C LEU A 399 4.82 -16.86 11.07
N ASN A 400 4.19 -17.98 10.68
CA ASN A 400 2.98 -18.45 11.37
C ASN A 400 3.27 -18.86 12.81
N GLN A 401 4.36 -19.58 13.07
CA GLN A 401 4.77 -19.94 14.44
C GLN A 401 5.12 -18.68 15.26
N TRP A 402 5.74 -17.67 14.65
CA TRP A 402 6.03 -16.40 15.27
C TRP A 402 4.73 -15.66 15.63
N VAL A 403 3.75 -15.59 14.72
CA VAL A 403 2.41 -15.01 15.00
C VAL A 403 1.72 -15.76 16.14
N GLU A 404 1.74 -17.10 16.13
CA GLU A 404 1.13 -17.91 17.20
C GLU A 404 1.72 -17.62 18.58
N ARG A 405 3.02 -17.37 18.68
CA ARG A 405 3.71 -17.11 19.96
C ARG A 405 3.48 -15.70 20.48
N HIS A 406 3.41 -14.70 19.59
CA HIS A 406 3.52 -13.30 19.98
C HIS A 406 2.22 -12.50 19.89
N TYR A 407 1.24 -12.96 19.11
CA TYR A 407 0.06 -12.16 18.83
C TYR A 407 -1.12 -12.56 19.72
N ARG A 408 -1.77 -11.55 20.25
CA ARG A 408 -3.07 -11.75 20.93
C ARG A 408 -4.14 -12.07 19.90
N ASP A 409 -5.08 -12.94 20.25
CA ASP A 409 -6.28 -13.28 19.47
C ASP A 409 -7.45 -12.32 19.69
N ARG A 410 -7.27 -11.40 20.66
CA ARG A 410 -8.23 -10.38 21.03
C ARG A 410 -7.51 -9.11 21.47
N LEU A 411 -7.93 -7.95 20.93
CA LEU A 411 -7.44 -6.65 21.35
C LEU A 411 -8.58 -5.63 21.32
N ALA A 412 -8.87 -5.03 22.47
CA ALA A 412 -9.78 -3.90 22.65
C ALA A 412 -8.95 -2.60 22.79
N GLN A 413 -9.60 -1.45 22.68
CA GLN A 413 -8.92 -0.17 22.83
C GLN A 413 -8.32 0.01 24.23
N ASP A 414 -8.97 -0.49 25.28
CA ASP A 414 -8.47 -0.38 26.66
C ASP A 414 -7.20 -1.23 26.88
N ASP A 415 -7.02 -2.30 26.11
CA ASP A 415 -5.82 -3.14 26.17
C ASP A 415 -4.56 -2.42 25.70
N LEU A 416 -4.69 -1.30 24.96
CA LEU A 416 -3.55 -0.48 24.53
C LEU A 416 -2.81 0.18 25.71
N ALA A 417 -3.44 0.27 26.87
CA ALA A 417 -2.83 0.77 28.10
C ALA A 417 -2.02 -0.29 28.85
N ASP A 418 -2.13 -1.56 28.47
CA ASP A 418 -1.42 -2.66 29.12
C ASP A 418 0.10 -2.56 28.81
N PRO A 419 0.97 -2.33 29.82
CA PRO A 419 2.42 -2.30 29.59
C PRO A 419 2.97 -3.62 29.04
N GLN A 420 2.30 -4.73 29.32
CA GLN A 420 2.70 -6.03 28.80
C GLN A 420 2.57 -6.10 27.27
N LEU A 421 1.56 -5.43 26.68
CA LEU A 421 1.40 -5.36 25.22
C LEU A 421 2.62 -4.69 24.55
N LEU A 422 3.22 -3.65 25.16
CA LEU A 422 4.44 -3.03 24.64
C LEU A 422 5.62 -4.02 24.66
N ILE A 423 5.77 -4.77 25.75
CA ILE A 423 6.84 -5.78 25.88
C ILE A 423 6.65 -6.88 24.83
N GLU A 424 5.44 -7.40 24.71
CA GLU A 424 5.07 -8.41 23.69
C GLU A 424 5.36 -7.90 22.26
N SER A 425 4.93 -6.68 21.95
CA SER A 425 5.14 -6.07 20.65
C SER A 425 6.63 -5.91 20.30
N ARG A 426 7.44 -5.36 21.22
CA ARG A 426 8.88 -5.19 21.01
C ARG A 426 9.61 -6.53 20.91
N THR A 427 9.27 -7.50 21.75
CA THR A 427 9.85 -8.84 21.67
C THR A 427 9.55 -9.50 20.34
N ALA A 428 8.31 -9.39 19.86
CA ALA A 428 7.91 -9.90 18.54
C ALA A 428 8.70 -9.23 17.42
N LEU A 429 8.82 -7.91 17.43
CA LEU A 429 9.52 -7.15 16.41
C LEU A 429 11.04 -7.39 16.42
N ASP A 430 11.65 -7.56 17.59
CA ASP A 430 13.07 -7.88 17.70
C ASP A 430 13.39 -9.25 17.09
N GLU A 431 12.58 -10.27 17.41
CA GLU A 431 12.70 -11.60 16.77
C GLU A 431 12.43 -11.52 15.25
N LEU A 432 11.45 -10.72 14.83
CA LEU A 432 11.14 -10.56 13.40
C LEU A 432 12.32 -9.98 12.61
N THR A 433 13.04 -9.00 13.16
CA THR A 433 14.22 -8.44 12.49
C THR A 433 15.33 -9.47 12.31
N GLN A 434 15.43 -10.45 13.19
CA GLN A 434 16.38 -11.57 13.06
C GLN A 434 15.89 -12.56 11.98
N ILE A 435 14.61 -12.92 11.99
CA ILE A 435 14.00 -13.81 10.97
C ILE A 435 14.19 -13.23 9.57
N LEU A 436 13.93 -11.95 9.39
CA LEU A 436 13.96 -11.27 8.11
C LEU A 436 15.34 -10.67 7.75
N GLY A 437 16.33 -10.76 8.64
CA GLY A 437 17.69 -10.24 8.41
C GLY A 437 17.72 -8.72 8.19
N LEU A 438 16.92 -7.94 8.94
CA LEU A 438 16.78 -6.50 8.74
C LEU A 438 17.74 -5.65 9.59
N GLY A 439 18.38 -6.23 10.61
CA GLY A 439 19.18 -5.49 11.58
C GLY A 439 18.32 -4.57 12.47
N SER A 440 18.95 -3.53 13.04
CA SER A 440 18.30 -2.63 14.00
C SER A 440 17.52 -1.52 13.30
N VAL A 441 16.32 -1.81 12.82
CA VAL A 441 15.45 -0.86 12.10
C VAL A 441 14.52 -0.07 13.02
N TYR A 442 14.24 -0.58 14.21
CA TYR A 442 13.32 0.05 15.18
C TYR A 442 14.02 0.96 16.20
N TYR A 443 13.28 1.93 16.74
CA TYR A 443 13.84 2.87 17.73
C TYR A 443 14.28 2.19 19.01
N PHE A 444 13.54 1.20 19.51
CA PHE A 444 13.90 0.48 20.74
C PHE A 444 15.15 -0.40 20.61
N GLN A 445 15.62 -0.65 19.40
CA GLN A 445 16.85 -1.43 19.13
C GLN A 445 18.10 -0.55 19.00
N ARG A 446 17.99 0.78 19.11
CA ARG A 446 19.04 1.75 18.78
C ARG A 446 19.48 2.58 19.97
#